data_95bdaac5efc790e8b66af5fe459cf624
#
_entry.id   95bdaac5efc790e8b66af5fe459cf624
#
_cell.length_a   1.000
_cell.length_b   1.000
_cell.length_c   1.000
_cell.angle_alpha   90.00
_cell.angle_beta   90.00
_cell.angle_gamma   90.00
#
_symmetry.space_group_name_H-M   'P 1'
#
loop_
_entity.id
_entity.type
_entity.pdbx_description
1 polymer ?
#
loop_
_entity_poly.entity_id
_entity_poly.type
_entity_poly.pdbx_seq_one_letter_code
_entity_poly.pdbx_strand_id
1 'polypeptide(L)'
;MIQVVIPMTGYGSRFVKAGYTHLKPFIKVFGKTMIEWIVSMYDQDSTEFVFICRSAHLVSDKDFQKLPFIAKHVKIVSIGWWLKLGPVNDFCRAYKEGEIDKSLPTIVNYCDLFCLWNSRSFIEECLDRDVDGSIPCYTGFHPNLIPKKNVYASCKVNSDQYLEEIKEKFSFEEDKTLAHHSAGIYYFKSGEMAYHYSNELMKHDNDSLNGEFYTSLVYNYLVKDSKKVWCPDNIKFYCQWGTPEDLEDFNMWMNVLKGACK
;
A
#
# COMPACT_ATOMS: atom_id res chain seq x y z
N MET A 1 11.66 3.35 15.88
CA MET A 1 10.27 2.86 15.66
C MET A 1 9.69 3.60 14.47
N ILE A 2 8.89 2.92 13.63
CA ILE A 2 8.12 3.49 12.54
C ILE A 2 6.65 3.14 12.72
N GLN A 3 5.76 3.85 12.04
CA GLN A 3 4.36 3.44 11.94
C GLN A 3 4.01 3.00 10.52
N VAL A 4 3.31 1.86 10.40
CA VAL A 4 2.78 1.34 9.14
C VAL A 4 1.26 1.48 9.18
N VAL A 5 0.74 2.41 8.39
CA VAL A 5 -0.68 2.74 8.32
C VAL A 5 -1.33 1.96 7.20
N ILE A 6 -2.36 1.19 7.52
CA ILE A 6 -3.03 0.28 6.59
C ILE A 6 -4.50 0.66 6.48
N PRO A 7 -4.91 1.40 5.43
CA PRO A 7 -6.30 1.70 5.18
C PRO A 7 -7.07 0.44 4.77
N MET A 8 -8.07 0.05 5.57
CA MET A 8 -8.91 -1.15 5.35
C MET A 8 -10.41 -0.81 5.27
N THR A 9 -10.74 0.38 4.82
CA THR A 9 -12.14 0.85 4.78
C THR A 9 -12.90 0.43 3.53
N GLY A 10 -12.22 -0.17 2.55
CA GLY A 10 -12.79 -0.62 1.29
C GLY A 10 -13.88 -1.69 1.48
N TYR A 11 -14.94 -1.65 0.67
CA TYR A 11 -16.02 -2.66 0.71
C TYR A 11 -15.60 -4.02 0.14
N GLY A 12 -14.51 -4.11 -0.59
CA GLY A 12 -14.12 -5.35 -1.28
C GLY A 12 -15.18 -5.82 -2.28
N SER A 13 -15.91 -4.90 -2.91
CA SER A 13 -17.13 -5.20 -3.70
C SER A 13 -16.91 -6.20 -4.84
N ARG A 14 -15.70 -6.28 -5.40
CA ARG A 14 -15.34 -7.29 -6.42
C ARG A 14 -15.36 -8.69 -5.81
N PHE A 15 -14.76 -8.86 -4.63
CA PHE A 15 -14.74 -10.12 -3.90
C PHE A 15 -16.13 -10.55 -3.43
N VAL A 16 -16.93 -9.60 -2.92
CA VAL A 16 -18.32 -9.86 -2.53
C VAL A 16 -19.14 -10.35 -3.75
N LYS A 17 -19.00 -9.72 -4.92
CA LYS A 17 -19.65 -10.14 -6.17
C LYS A 17 -19.19 -11.52 -6.65
N ALA A 18 -17.94 -11.89 -6.37
CA ALA A 18 -17.40 -13.22 -6.68
C ALA A 18 -17.73 -14.28 -5.61
N GLY A 19 -18.55 -13.96 -4.60
CA GLY A 19 -19.03 -14.91 -3.60
C GLY A 19 -18.14 -15.09 -2.37
N TYR A 20 -17.11 -14.26 -2.20
CA TYR A 20 -16.29 -14.30 -0.98
C TYR A 20 -17.08 -13.76 0.21
N THR A 21 -17.05 -14.49 1.32
CA THR A 21 -17.81 -14.17 2.55
C THR A 21 -17.02 -13.35 3.55
N HIS A 22 -15.69 -13.40 3.48
CA HIS A 22 -14.82 -12.59 4.32
C HIS A 22 -14.56 -11.23 3.68
N LEU A 23 -14.39 -10.19 4.50
CA LEU A 23 -13.88 -8.91 4.02
C LEU A 23 -12.45 -9.08 3.46
N LYS A 24 -12.13 -8.31 2.42
CA LYS A 24 -10.91 -8.47 1.63
C LYS A 24 -9.64 -8.68 2.46
N PRO A 25 -9.32 -7.90 3.52
CA PRO A 25 -8.08 -8.09 4.28
C PRO A 25 -7.97 -9.46 4.97
N PHE A 26 -9.12 -10.11 5.21
CA PHE A 26 -9.19 -11.40 5.92
C PHE A 26 -9.39 -12.61 4.99
N ILE A 27 -9.42 -12.40 3.68
CA ILE A 27 -9.41 -13.49 2.72
C ILE A 27 -8.07 -14.22 2.83
N LYS A 28 -8.14 -15.54 2.91
CA LYS A 28 -6.94 -16.38 3.01
C LYS A 28 -6.25 -16.55 1.67
N VAL A 29 -4.96 -16.34 1.69
CA VAL A 29 -4.04 -16.55 0.58
C VAL A 29 -2.97 -17.51 1.07
N PHE A 30 -2.92 -18.70 0.52
CA PHE A 30 -1.92 -19.70 0.84
C PHE A 30 -1.69 -19.92 2.36
N GLY A 31 -2.78 -20.04 3.11
CA GLY A 31 -2.80 -20.38 4.53
C GLY A 31 -2.83 -19.24 5.53
N LYS A 32 -2.46 -18.01 5.11
CA LYS A 32 -2.56 -16.78 5.91
C LYS A 32 -3.58 -15.83 5.30
N THR A 33 -4.15 -14.93 6.08
CA THR A 33 -4.96 -13.82 5.55
C THR A 33 -4.08 -12.79 4.83
N MET A 34 -4.66 -12.00 3.93
CA MET A 34 -3.92 -10.91 3.25
C MET A 34 -3.23 -10.01 4.27
N ILE A 35 -3.92 -9.64 5.35
CA ILE A 35 -3.36 -8.75 6.36
C ILE A 35 -2.23 -9.41 7.17
N GLU A 36 -2.27 -10.72 7.42
CA GLU A 36 -1.16 -11.44 8.05
C GLU A 36 0.08 -11.47 7.15
N TRP A 37 -0.10 -11.54 5.82
CA TRP A 37 1.00 -11.41 4.87
C TRP A 37 1.62 -10.01 4.92
N ILE A 38 0.81 -8.95 4.94
CA ILE A 38 1.29 -7.56 5.06
C ILE A 38 2.14 -7.39 6.32
N VAL A 39 1.60 -7.77 7.47
CA VAL A 39 2.29 -7.65 8.76
C VAL A 39 3.62 -8.40 8.76
N SER A 40 3.67 -9.58 8.11
CA SER A 40 4.89 -10.38 8.02
C SER A 40 6.01 -9.76 7.16
N MET A 41 5.73 -8.69 6.40
CA MET A 41 6.74 -7.97 5.63
C MET A 41 7.60 -7.03 6.47
N TYR A 42 7.24 -6.77 7.72
CA TYR A 42 7.89 -5.78 8.58
C TYR A 42 8.46 -6.40 9.85
N ASP A 43 9.48 -5.75 10.41
CA ASP A 43 10.03 -6.10 11.71
C ASP A 43 9.04 -5.73 12.83
N GLN A 44 8.60 -6.74 13.58
CA GLN A 44 7.57 -6.63 14.61
C GLN A 44 8.02 -5.83 15.84
N ASP A 45 9.33 -5.75 16.10
CA ASP A 45 9.87 -5.08 17.29
C ASP A 45 10.00 -3.57 17.10
N SER A 46 10.15 -3.13 15.86
CA SER A 46 10.35 -1.73 15.49
C SER A 46 9.18 -1.07 14.75
N THR A 47 8.09 -1.80 14.56
CA THR A 47 6.93 -1.34 13.79
C THR A 47 5.66 -1.28 14.63
N GLU A 48 4.98 -0.12 14.64
CA GLU A 48 3.60 0.02 15.07
C GLU A 48 2.67 -0.08 13.85
N PHE A 49 1.70 -0.99 13.89
CA PHE A 49 0.69 -1.15 12.84
C PHE A 49 -0.57 -0.37 13.19
N VAL A 50 -0.96 0.55 12.32
CA VAL A 50 -2.17 1.38 12.48
C VAL A 50 -3.18 0.93 11.43
N PHE A 51 -4.20 0.17 11.86
CA PHE A 51 -5.27 -0.30 10.98
C PHE A 51 -6.42 0.70 10.96
N ILE A 52 -6.69 1.33 9.83
CA ILE A 52 -7.83 2.24 9.67
C ILE A 52 -9.02 1.44 9.19
N CYS A 53 -10.04 1.33 10.04
CA CYS A 53 -11.21 0.48 9.83
C CYS A 53 -12.49 1.30 9.82
N ARG A 54 -13.55 0.77 9.19
CA ARG A 54 -14.90 1.32 9.36
C ARG A 54 -15.50 0.87 10.67
N SER A 55 -16.18 1.76 11.37
CA SER A 55 -16.91 1.43 12.61
C SER A 55 -17.90 0.27 12.41
N ALA A 56 -18.60 0.24 11.27
CA ALA A 56 -19.52 -0.83 10.94
C ALA A 56 -18.84 -2.21 10.82
N HIS A 57 -17.63 -2.27 10.26
CA HIS A 57 -16.88 -3.52 10.13
C HIS A 57 -16.42 -4.03 11.50
N LEU A 58 -15.97 -3.15 12.39
CA LEU A 58 -15.51 -3.53 13.74
C LEU A 58 -16.62 -4.16 14.58
N VAL A 59 -17.86 -3.75 14.36
CA VAL A 59 -19.03 -4.27 15.09
C VAL A 59 -19.57 -5.57 14.48
N SER A 60 -19.62 -5.66 13.15
CA SER A 60 -20.32 -6.71 12.44
C SER A 60 -19.47 -7.91 12.08
N ASP A 61 -18.13 -7.78 12.01
CA ASP A 61 -17.24 -8.82 11.51
C ASP A 61 -16.29 -9.31 12.61
N LYS A 62 -16.41 -10.61 12.93
CA LYS A 62 -15.58 -11.29 13.94
C LYS A 62 -14.08 -11.34 13.58
N ASP A 63 -13.73 -11.23 12.32
CA ASP A 63 -12.33 -11.27 11.91
C ASP A 63 -11.55 -10.03 12.41
N PHE A 64 -12.20 -8.88 12.55
CA PHE A 64 -11.59 -7.69 13.15
C PHE A 64 -11.19 -7.87 14.63
N GLN A 65 -11.83 -8.76 15.35
CA GLN A 65 -11.47 -9.08 16.74
C GLN A 65 -10.08 -9.74 16.86
N LYS A 66 -9.55 -10.26 15.75
CA LYS A 66 -8.21 -10.86 15.68
C LYS A 66 -7.09 -9.85 15.47
N LEU A 67 -7.41 -8.63 14.97
CA LEU A 67 -6.41 -7.61 14.66
C LEU A 67 -5.48 -7.26 15.83
N PRO A 68 -5.95 -7.11 17.09
CA PRO A 68 -5.07 -6.79 18.20
C PRO A 68 -3.96 -7.84 18.45
N PHE A 69 -4.12 -9.05 17.92
CA PHE A 69 -3.22 -10.17 18.13
C PHE A 69 -2.35 -10.53 16.92
N ILE A 70 -2.48 -9.76 15.83
CA ILE A 70 -1.79 -10.06 14.57
C ILE A 70 -0.32 -9.61 14.58
N ALA A 71 0.01 -8.66 15.44
CA ALA A 71 1.34 -8.09 15.60
C ALA A 71 1.60 -7.68 17.05
N LYS A 72 2.86 -7.34 17.35
CA LYS A 72 3.29 -6.93 18.70
C LYS A 72 2.74 -5.58 19.11
N HIS A 73 2.74 -4.61 18.20
CA HIS A 73 2.28 -3.25 18.42
C HIS A 73 1.19 -2.92 17.42
N VAL A 74 -0.06 -2.87 17.88
CA VAL A 74 -1.24 -2.66 17.04
C VAL A 74 -2.10 -1.53 17.58
N LYS A 75 -2.49 -0.64 16.70
CA LYS A 75 -3.48 0.41 16.92
C LYS A 75 -4.62 0.24 15.92
N ILE A 76 -5.86 0.23 16.39
CA ILE A 76 -7.05 0.13 15.55
C ILE A 76 -7.77 1.46 15.58
N VAL A 77 -7.88 2.09 14.42
CA VAL A 77 -8.54 3.38 14.25
C VAL A 77 -9.90 3.16 13.59
N SER A 78 -10.93 3.58 14.29
CA SER A 78 -12.32 3.46 13.83
C SER A 78 -12.78 4.78 13.21
N ILE A 79 -12.93 4.80 11.89
CA ILE A 79 -13.51 5.96 11.21
C ILE A 79 -14.99 5.72 10.86
N GLY A 80 -15.83 6.73 11.14
CA GLY A 80 -17.27 6.68 10.92
C GLY A 80 -17.68 6.64 9.43
N TRP A 81 -18.99 6.67 9.17
CA TRP A 81 -19.60 6.69 7.82
C TRP A 81 -19.31 8.01 7.09
N TRP A 82 -18.67 7.94 5.90
CA TRP A 82 -18.44 9.10 5.04
C TRP A 82 -18.35 8.65 3.57
N LEU A 83 -18.37 9.60 2.64
CA LEU A 83 -18.08 9.37 1.23
C LEU A 83 -16.72 8.64 1.08
N LYS A 84 -16.73 7.60 0.25
CA LYS A 84 -15.51 6.87 -0.09
C LYS A 84 -14.67 7.71 -1.05
N LEU A 85 -13.70 8.44 -0.51
CA LEU A 85 -12.77 9.29 -1.28
C LEU A 85 -11.37 8.67 -1.41
N GLY A 86 -11.21 7.39 -1.07
CA GLY A 86 -9.96 6.64 -1.21
C GLY A 86 -9.05 6.67 0.03
N PRO A 87 -7.91 6.00 -0.04
CA PRO A 87 -7.01 5.77 1.10
C PRO A 87 -6.41 7.06 1.68
N VAL A 88 -6.20 8.09 0.86
CA VAL A 88 -5.69 9.39 1.32
C VAL A 88 -6.67 10.08 2.27
N ASN A 89 -7.97 10.03 1.94
CA ASN A 89 -8.99 10.59 2.82
C ASN A 89 -9.05 9.85 4.16
N ASP A 90 -8.95 8.53 4.15
CA ASP A 90 -8.96 7.72 5.37
C ASP A 90 -7.77 8.05 6.26
N PHE A 91 -6.58 8.19 5.69
CA PHE A 91 -5.37 8.61 6.39
C PHE A 91 -5.53 10.02 7.00
N CYS A 92 -5.99 10.99 6.22
CA CYS A 92 -6.19 12.37 6.70
C CYS A 92 -7.17 12.44 7.87
N ARG A 93 -8.18 11.59 7.87
CA ARG A 93 -9.16 11.53 8.97
C ARG A 93 -8.54 10.94 10.23
N ALA A 94 -7.86 9.81 10.11
CA ALA A 94 -7.15 9.22 11.24
C ALA A 94 -6.13 10.19 11.85
N TYR A 95 -5.42 10.95 11.00
CA TYR A 95 -4.50 11.99 11.48
C TYR A 95 -5.21 13.11 12.25
N LYS A 96 -6.34 13.63 11.75
CA LYS A 96 -7.12 14.69 12.41
C LYS A 96 -7.70 14.25 13.76
N GLU A 97 -8.03 12.98 13.90
CA GLU A 97 -8.49 12.38 15.14
C GLU A 97 -7.34 12.12 16.15
N GLY A 98 -6.08 12.44 15.79
CA GLY A 98 -4.92 12.28 16.65
C GLY A 98 -4.39 10.84 16.72
N GLU A 99 -4.82 9.99 15.77
CA GLU A 99 -4.51 8.57 15.78
C GLU A 99 -3.21 8.21 15.05
N ILE A 100 -2.65 9.14 14.29
CA ILE A 100 -1.37 9.01 13.60
C ILE A 100 -0.32 9.83 14.35
N ASP A 101 0.81 9.22 14.67
CA ASP A 101 1.95 9.95 15.26
C ASP A 101 2.54 10.91 14.22
N LYS A 102 2.66 12.19 14.62
CA LYS A 102 3.12 13.26 13.74
C LYS A 102 4.59 13.17 13.40
N SER A 103 5.38 12.66 14.32
CA SER A 103 6.85 12.70 14.28
C SER A 103 7.47 11.42 13.70
N LEU A 104 6.79 10.28 13.82
CA LEU A 104 7.34 9.01 13.38
C LEU A 104 7.42 8.91 11.85
N PRO A 105 8.48 8.30 11.31
CA PRO A 105 8.48 7.84 9.93
C PRO A 105 7.26 6.97 9.66
N THR A 106 6.58 7.27 8.55
CA THR A 106 5.26 6.70 8.25
C THR A 106 5.27 5.99 6.92
N ILE A 107 4.81 4.74 6.91
CA ILE A 107 4.54 4.00 5.69
C ILE A 107 3.03 3.84 5.55
N VAL A 108 2.45 4.26 4.42
CA VAL A 108 1.10 3.88 4.03
C VAL A 108 1.21 2.65 3.13
N ASN A 109 0.63 1.52 3.57
CA ASN A 109 0.69 0.24 2.86
C ASN A 109 -0.72 -0.24 2.53
N TYR A 110 -0.96 -0.61 1.26
CA TYR A 110 -2.25 -1.18 0.87
C TYR A 110 -2.41 -2.60 1.41
N CYS A 111 -3.65 -3.03 1.63
CA CYS A 111 -3.96 -4.26 2.36
C CYS A 111 -4.06 -5.53 1.47
N ASP A 112 -3.64 -5.46 0.20
CA ASP A 112 -3.91 -6.49 -0.81
C ASP A 112 -2.70 -6.88 -1.67
N LEU A 113 -1.53 -6.78 -1.10
CA LEU A 113 -0.26 -7.10 -1.74
C LEU A 113 0.67 -7.88 -0.80
N PHE A 114 1.70 -8.47 -1.38
CA PHE A 114 2.85 -8.99 -0.65
C PHE A 114 4.10 -8.86 -1.51
N CYS A 115 5.22 -8.56 -0.90
CA CYS A 115 6.51 -8.58 -1.57
C CYS A 115 7.60 -9.18 -0.68
N LEU A 116 8.58 -9.79 -1.34
CA LEU A 116 9.84 -10.17 -0.69
C LEU A 116 10.82 -9.01 -0.82
N TRP A 117 11.07 -8.37 0.29
CA TRP A 117 12.00 -7.26 0.43
C TRP A 117 12.64 -7.25 1.82
N ASN A 118 13.63 -6.42 2.01
CA ASN A 118 14.18 -6.15 3.32
C ASN A 118 13.66 -4.79 3.81
N SER A 119 12.53 -4.80 4.52
CA SER A 119 11.90 -3.57 5.02
C SER A 119 12.80 -2.78 5.96
N ARG A 120 13.61 -3.48 6.78
CA ARG A 120 14.55 -2.85 7.69
C ARG A 120 15.64 -2.09 6.94
N SER A 121 16.32 -2.74 5.99
CA SER A 121 17.32 -2.10 5.15
C SER A 121 16.76 -0.91 4.37
N PHE A 122 15.55 -1.06 3.80
CA PHE A 122 14.88 0.04 3.10
C PHE A 122 14.64 1.25 4.02
N ILE A 123 14.17 1.03 5.25
CA ILE A 123 13.92 2.12 6.20
C ILE A 123 15.22 2.78 6.63
N GLU A 124 16.26 1.99 6.94
CA GLU A 124 17.59 2.47 7.28
C GLU A 124 18.16 3.34 6.12
N GLU A 125 18.05 2.89 4.88
CA GLU A 125 18.47 3.67 3.70
C GLU A 125 17.67 4.96 3.51
N CYS A 126 16.36 4.96 3.77
CA CYS A 126 15.56 6.19 3.73
C CYS A 126 16.05 7.23 4.76
N LEU A 127 16.40 6.78 5.97
CA LEU A 127 16.92 7.64 7.03
C LEU A 127 18.33 8.15 6.70
N ASP A 128 19.23 7.29 6.23
CA ASP A 128 20.62 7.64 5.90
C ASP A 128 20.71 8.62 4.72
N ARG A 129 19.82 8.46 3.71
CA ARG A 129 19.72 9.38 2.56
C ARG A 129 19.01 10.68 2.90
N ASP A 130 18.38 10.76 4.08
CA ASP A 130 17.55 11.89 4.51
C ASP A 130 16.50 12.26 3.45
N VAL A 131 15.74 11.26 2.97
CA VAL A 131 14.68 11.48 1.98
C VAL A 131 13.38 11.92 2.62
N ASP A 132 12.62 12.76 1.93
CA ASP A 132 11.31 13.23 2.37
C ASP A 132 10.22 12.18 2.12
N GLY A 133 10.39 11.37 1.06
CA GLY A 133 9.51 10.27 0.71
C GLY A 133 10.24 9.17 -0.03
N SER A 134 9.64 7.98 -0.09
CA SER A 134 10.17 6.88 -0.89
C SER A 134 9.08 5.92 -1.35
N ILE A 135 9.22 5.38 -2.54
CA ILE A 135 8.32 4.40 -3.14
C ILE A 135 9.15 3.22 -3.61
N PRO A 136 9.17 2.09 -2.88
CA PRO A 136 9.82 0.89 -3.37
C PRO A 136 9.14 0.42 -4.65
N CYS A 137 9.96 0.19 -5.67
CA CYS A 137 9.51 -0.19 -7.00
C CYS A 137 9.98 -1.61 -7.35
N TYR A 138 9.34 -2.17 -8.34
CA TYR A 138 9.77 -3.38 -9.03
C TYR A 138 9.82 -3.15 -10.53
N THR A 139 10.78 -3.79 -11.18
CA THR A 139 10.96 -3.86 -12.65
C THR A 139 10.97 -5.33 -13.08
N GLY A 140 11.15 -5.58 -14.36
CA GLY A 140 11.21 -6.92 -14.91
C GLY A 140 9.85 -7.57 -15.14
N PHE A 141 9.89 -8.84 -15.52
CA PHE A 141 8.66 -9.58 -15.81
C PHE A 141 7.85 -9.83 -14.54
N HIS A 142 6.58 -9.48 -14.63
CA HIS A 142 5.59 -9.80 -13.60
C HIS A 142 4.27 -10.22 -14.27
N PRO A 143 3.60 -11.28 -13.81
CA PRO A 143 2.34 -11.75 -14.42
C PRO A 143 1.28 -10.66 -14.54
N ASN A 144 1.21 -9.75 -13.57
CA ASN A 144 0.24 -8.64 -13.56
C ASN A 144 0.51 -7.57 -14.63
N LEU A 145 1.65 -7.63 -15.34
CA LEU A 145 1.97 -6.74 -16.45
C LEU A 145 1.49 -7.27 -17.81
N ILE A 146 1.08 -8.56 -17.89
CA ILE A 146 0.59 -9.20 -19.11
C ILE A 146 -0.67 -8.50 -19.66
N PRO A 147 -1.69 -8.11 -18.86
CA PRO A 147 -2.84 -7.43 -19.38
C PRO A 147 -2.48 -6.12 -20.11
N LYS A 148 -3.12 -5.85 -21.26
CA LYS A 148 -2.90 -4.58 -21.99
C LYS A 148 -3.20 -3.35 -21.14
N LYS A 149 -4.22 -3.43 -20.30
CA LYS A 149 -4.62 -2.35 -19.42
C LYS A 149 -3.66 -2.25 -18.22
N ASN A 150 -3.08 -1.07 -18.02
CA ASN A 150 -2.30 -0.79 -16.81
C ASN A 150 -3.25 -0.66 -15.62
N VAL A 151 -2.92 -1.34 -14.52
CA VAL A 151 -3.75 -1.35 -13.29
C VAL A 151 -3.01 -0.78 -12.09
N TYR A 152 -1.71 -0.51 -12.23
CA TYR A 152 -0.82 -0.04 -11.16
C TYR A 152 -0.26 1.34 -11.45
N ALA A 153 0.28 1.98 -10.40
CA ALA A 153 1.04 3.22 -10.54
C ALA A 153 2.43 2.91 -11.09
N SER A 154 2.92 3.79 -11.95
CA SER A 154 4.29 3.76 -12.47
C SER A 154 5.00 5.07 -12.14
N CYS A 155 6.28 4.96 -11.79
CA CYS A 155 7.17 6.06 -11.45
C CYS A 155 8.09 6.36 -12.63
N LYS A 156 8.17 7.64 -13.00
CA LYS A 156 9.26 8.16 -13.84
C LYS A 156 10.37 8.62 -12.90
N VAL A 157 11.55 8.02 -13.07
CA VAL A 157 12.69 8.27 -12.19
C VAL A 157 13.88 8.79 -13.00
N ASN A 158 14.73 9.60 -12.37
CA ASN A 158 16.02 10.01 -12.96
C ASN A 158 17.10 8.92 -12.78
N SER A 159 18.32 9.19 -13.27
CA SER A 159 19.46 8.27 -13.19
C SER A 159 19.86 7.87 -11.76
N ASP A 160 19.53 8.68 -10.77
CA ASP A 160 19.84 8.46 -9.36
C ASP A 160 18.67 7.83 -8.58
N GLN A 161 17.65 7.35 -9.32
CA GLN A 161 16.41 6.75 -8.78
C GLN A 161 15.55 7.72 -7.97
N TYR A 162 15.62 9.05 -8.20
CA TYR A 162 14.68 9.99 -7.62
C TYR A 162 13.49 10.22 -8.55
N LEU A 163 12.32 10.34 -7.94
CA LEU A 163 11.04 10.52 -8.62
C LEU A 163 10.99 11.86 -9.37
N GLU A 164 10.62 11.81 -10.66
CA GLU A 164 10.23 12.97 -11.45
C GLU A 164 8.72 13.11 -11.54
N GLU A 165 8.00 12.00 -11.69
CA GLU A 165 6.54 11.96 -11.81
C GLU A 165 6.02 10.55 -11.46
N ILE A 166 4.81 10.46 -10.90
CA ILE A 166 4.10 9.19 -10.74
C ILE A 166 2.69 9.30 -11.34
N LYS A 167 2.25 8.24 -12.03
CA LYS A 167 0.90 8.16 -12.62
C LYS A 167 0.23 6.84 -12.25
N GLU A 168 -1.04 6.94 -11.87
CA GLU A 168 -1.90 5.78 -11.65
C GLU A 168 -2.37 5.16 -12.97
N LYS A 169 -2.40 3.83 -13.00
CA LYS A 169 -2.88 3.04 -14.15
C LYS A 169 -2.19 3.42 -15.46
N PHE A 170 -0.92 3.66 -15.38
CA PHE A 170 -0.09 4.12 -16.48
C PHE A 170 1.25 3.35 -16.51
N SER A 171 1.93 3.36 -17.65
CA SER A 171 3.32 2.93 -17.78
C SER A 171 4.09 4.02 -18.52
N PHE A 172 5.24 4.44 -17.97
CA PHE A 172 6.13 5.40 -18.63
C PHE A 172 6.95 4.76 -19.75
N GLU A 173 7.05 3.42 -19.76
CA GLU A 173 7.75 2.68 -20.79
C GLU A 173 6.75 1.92 -21.67
N GLU A 174 7.04 1.78 -22.94
CA GLU A 174 6.27 0.98 -23.89
C GLU A 174 6.35 -0.51 -23.52
N ASP A 175 7.57 -0.98 -23.23
CA ASP A 175 7.79 -2.26 -22.57
C ASP A 175 7.63 -2.10 -21.07
N LYS A 176 6.50 -2.58 -20.55
CA LYS A 176 6.14 -2.47 -19.13
C LYS A 176 7.16 -3.12 -18.20
N THR A 177 7.96 -4.06 -18.68
CA THR A 177 8.98 -4.73 -17.86
C THR A 177 10.14 -3.81 -17.52
N LEU A 178 10.33 -2.72 -18.27
CA LEU A 178 11.34 -1.71 -18.02
C LEU A 178 10.87 -0.57 -17.13
N ALA A 179 9.55 -0.44 -16.94
CA ALA A 179 8.98 0.62 -16.12
C ALA A 179 9.15 0.33 -14.62
N HIS A 180 9.37 1.38 -13.83
CA HIS A 180 9.37 1.31 -12.38
C HIS A 180 7.93 1.31 -11.85
N HIS A 181 7.42 0.15 -11.47
CA HIS A 181 6.08 0.01 -10.93
C HIS A 181 6.10 0.14 -9.41
N SER A 182 5.18 0.95 -8.87
CA SER A 182 5.02 1.09 -7.43
C SER A 182 4.54 -0.22 -6.81
N ALA A 183 5.18 -0.65 -5.73
CA ALA A 183 4.75 -1.81 -4.95
C ALA A 183 3.52 -1.54 -4.06
N GLY A 184 2.92 -0.35 -4.09
CA GLY A 184 1.78 -0.01 -3.21
C GLY A 184 2.19 0.25 -1.75
N ILE A 185 3.46 0.56 -1.54
CA ILE A 185 4.09 0.89 -0.26
C ILE A 185 4.64 2.31 -0.37
N TYR A 186 4.29 3.19 0.56
CA TYR A 186 4.53 4.63 0.45
C TYR A 186 5.13 5.15 1.74
N TYR A 187 6.45 5.43 1.73
CA TYR A 187 7.18 5.97 2.87
C TYR A 187 7.16 7.49 2.85
N PHE A 188 6.90 8.09 4.01
CA PHE A 188 7.05 9.52 4.30
C PHE A 188 7.96 9.69 5.52
N LYS A 189 8.78 10.73 5.52
CA LYS A 189 9.71 11.05 6.61
C LYS A 189 9.02 11.21 7.96
N SER A 190 7.74 11.63 7.95
CA SER A 190 6.92 11.76 9.17
C SER A 190 5.43 11.69 8.86
N GLY A 191 4.61 11.39 9.88
CA GLY A 191 3.15 11.43 9.77
C GLY A 191 2.63 12.82 9.45
N GLU A 192 3.28 13.87 9.94
CA GLU A 192 2.92 15.25 9.61
C GLU A 192 3.14 15.56 8.14
N MET A 193 4.27 15.13 7.57
CA MET A 193 4.54 15.29 6.14
C MET A 193 3.54 14.51 5.28
N ALA A 194 3.25 13.27 5.64
CA ALA A 194 2.24 12.46 4.97
C ALA A 194 0.87 13.17 4.98
N TYR A 195 0.47 13.73 6.11
CA TYR A 195 -0.78 14.47 6.22
C TYR A 195 -0.77 15.76 5.40
N HIS A 196 0.30 16.57 5.48
CA HIS A 196 0.42 17.84 4.76
C HIS A 196 0.17 17.62 3.26
N TYR A 197 0.94 16.73 2.63
CA TYR A 197 0.84 16.50 1.19
C TYR A 197 -0.42 15.73 0.77
N SER A 198 -0.94 14.85 1.62
CA SER A 198 -2.25 14.23 1.41
C SER A 198 -3.38 15.27 1.41
N ASN A 199 -3.31 16.24 2.31
CA ASN A 199 -4.30 17.33 2.36
C ASN A 199 -4.15 18.31 1.17
N GLU A 200 -2.92 18.56 0.69
CA GLU A 200 -2.71 19.32 -0.54
C GLU A 200 -3.35 18.63 -1.75
N LEU A 201 -3.12 17.33 -1.96
CA LEU A 201 -3.76 16.58 -3.04
C LEU A 201 -5.29 16.70 -2.98
N MET A 202 -5.88 16.58 -1.78
CA MET A 202 -7.34 16.62 -1.61
C MET A 202 -7.99 18.00 -1.87
N LYS A 203 -7.21 19.06 -2.02
CA LYS A 203 -7.73 20.37 -2.44
C LYS A 203 -8.02 20.46 -3.95
N HIS A 204 -7.58 19.49 -4.72
CA HIS A 204 -7.65 19.46 -6.17
C HIS A 204 -8.45 18.25 -6.66
N ASP A 205 -9.76 18.38 -6.79
CA ASP A 205 -10.67 17.29 -7.20
C ASP A 205 -10.28 16.65 -8.54
N ASN A 206 -9.68 17.41 -9.45
CA ASN A 206 -9.21 16.93 -10.75
C ASN A 206 -8.07 15.91 -10.65
N ASP A 207 -7.37 15.84 -9.52
CA ASP A 207 -6.29 14.89 -9.28
C ASP A 207 -6.79 13.59 -8.62
N SER A 208 -8.11 13.48 -8.43
CA SER A 208 -8.74 12.21 -8.08
C SER A 208 -8.89 11.31 -9.31
N LEU A 209 -8.80 9.99 -9.10
CA LEU A 209 -9.08 9.01 -10.14
C LEU A 209 -10.36 8.23 -9.79
N ASN A 210 -11.40 8.40 -10.61
CA ASN A 210 -12.75 7.85 -10.36
C ASN A 210 -13.34 8.28 -9.00
N GLY A 211 -13.06 9.52 -8.57
CA GLY A 211 -13.53 10.06 -7.30
C GLY A 211 -12.77 9.55 -6.07
N GLU A 212 -11.66 8.86 -6.24
CA GLU A 212 -10.80 8.39 -5.16
C GLU A 212 -9.42 9.06 -5.24
N PHE A 213 -8.88 9.48 -4.09
CA PHE A 213 -7.52 10.00 -3.95
C PHE A 213 -6.56 8.85 -3.57
N TYR A 214 -5.58 8.60 -4.45
CA TYR A 214 -4.58 7.55 -4.27
C TYR A 214 -3.31 8.09 -3.60
N THR A 215 -2.72 7.29 -2.71
CA THR A 215 -1.50 7.68 -1.98
C THR A 215 -0.32 7.94 -2.91
N SER A 216 -0.23 7.22 -4.02
CA SER A 216 0.77 7.43 -5.06
C SER A 216 0.80 8.89 -5.56
N LEU A 217 -0.36 9.47 -5.83
CA LEU A 217 -0.47 10.82 -6.41
C LEU A 217 -0.04 11.93 -5.45
N VAL A 218 0.03 11.65 -4.14
CA VAL A 218 0.56 12.57 -3.12
C VAL A 218 2.01 12.96 -3.44
N TYR A 219 2.78 12.03 -4.02
CA TYR A 219 4.20 12.23 -4.28
C TYR A 219 4.50 13.25 -5.38
N ASN A 220 3.58 13.50 -6.31
CA ASN A 220 3.72 14.58 -7.28
C ASN A 220 3.77 15.94 -6.60
N TYR A 221 3.09 16.12 -5.47
CA TYR A 221 3.14 17.34 -4.68
C TYR A 221 4.46 17.49 -3.92
N LEU A 222 5.03 16.39 -3.42
CA LEU A 222 6.37 16.40 -2.85
C LEU A 222 7.39 16.84 -3.90
N VAL A 223 7.34 16.25 -5.10
CA VAL A 223 8.25 16.60 -6.22
C VAL A 223 8.09 18.05 -6.63
N LYS A 224 6.85 18.57 -6.73
CA LYS A 224 6.57 19.96 -7.03
C LYS A 224 7.22 20.93 -6.04
N ASP A 225 7.29 20.55 -4.77
CA ASP A 225 7.95 21.31 -3.70
C ASP A 225 9.44 20.98 -3.55
N SER A 226 10.05 20.35 -4.58
CA SER A 226 11.46 19.98 -4.62
C SER A 226 11.91 19.06 -3.46
N LYS A 227 10.99 18.27 -2.93
CA LYS A 227 11.29 17.24 -1.93
C LYS A 227 11.98 16.05 -2.55
N LYS A 228 12.88 15.42 -1.78
CA LYS A 228 13.62 14.23 -2.19
C LYS A 228 12.74 13.00 -2.07
N VAL A 229 12.31 12.44 -3.19
CA VAL A 229 11.55 11.19 -3.25
C VAL A 229 12.38 10.12 -3.93
N TRP A 230 12.80 9.10 -3.17
CA TRP A 230 13.61 8.00 -3.67
C TRP A 230 12.74 6.81 -4.09
N CYS A 231 13.02 6.24 -5.27
CA CYS A 231 12.27 5.12 -5.83
C CYS A 231 13.20 3.94 -6.15
N PRO A 232 13.66 3.19 -5.12
CA PRO A 232 14.54 2.06 -5.33
C PRO A 232 13.85 0.90 -6.03
N ASP A 233 14.57 0.25 -6.95
CA ASP A 233 14.18 -1.04 -7.52
C ASP A 233 14.75 -2.17 -6.63
N ASN A 234 14.11 -2.39 -5.47
CA ASN A 234 14.60 -3.31 -4.44
C ASN A 234 13.62 -4.44 -4.09
N ILE A 235 12.52 -4.55 -4.81
CA ILE A 235 11.53 -5.61 -4.62
C ILE A 235 11.92 -6.83 -5.45
N LYS A 236 12.30 -7.91 -4.77
CA LYS A 236 12.73 -9.16 -5.42
C LYS A 236 11.57 -10.02 -5.94
N PHE A 237 10.45 -9.96 -5.28
CA PHE A 237 9.23 -10.66 -5.63
C PHE A 237 8.04 -9.82 -5.21
N TYR A 238 7.07 -9.71 -6.07
CA TYR A 238 5.84 -8.95 -5.84
C TYR A 238 4.64 -9.77 -6.22
N CYS A 239 3.60 -9.74 -5.42
CA CYS A 239 2.28 -10.23 -5.81
C CYS A 239 1.20 -9.31 -5.25
N GLN A 240 0.10 -9.23 -5.98
CA GLN A 240 -1.06 -8.44 -5.61
C GLN A 240 -2.32 -9.29 -5.71
N TRP A 241 -3.24 -9.03 -4.78
CA TRP A 241 -4.53 -9.70 -4.70
C TRP A 241 -5.66 -8.68 -4.76
N GLY A 242 -5.55 -7.75 -5.73
CA GLY A 242 -6.45 -6.61 -5.90
C GLY A 242 -7.83 -7.02 -6.36
N THR A 243 -7.92 -8.13 -7.10
CA THR A 243 -9.15 -8.69 -7.65
C THR A 243 -9.25 -10.19 -7.33
N PRO A 244 -10.44 -10.81 -7.42
CA PRO A 244 -10.59 -12.26 -7.34
C PRO A 244 -9.73 -13.01 -8.35
N GLU A 245 -9.64 -12.50 -9.57
CA GLU A 245 -8.85 -13.07 -10.64
C GLU A 245 -7.37 -13.11 -10.31
N ASP A 246 -6.80 -11.99 -9.80
CA ASP A 246 -5.41 -11.92 -9.35
C ASP A 246 -5.12 -12.97 -8.25
N LEU A 247 -6.07 -13.13 -7.31
CA LEU A 247 -5.96 -14.09 -6.22
C LEU A 247 -6.03 -15.54 -6.70
N GLU A 248 -6.93 -15.83 -7.64
CA GLU A 248 -7.12 -17.17 -8.21
C GLU A 248 -5.89 -17.58 -9.02
N ASP A 249 -5.37 -16.69 -9.86
CA ASP A 249 -4.14 -16.91 -10.62
C ASP A 249 -2.95 -17.18 -9.68
N PHE A 250 -2.79 -16.37 -8.64
CA PHE A 250 -1.73 -16.59 -7.65
C PHE A 250 -1.86 -17.96 -6.97
N ASN A 251 -3.04 -18.32 -6.50
CA ASN A 251 -3.28 -19.60 -5.84
C ASN A 251 -3.04 -20.79 -6.79
N MET A 252 -3.42 -20.66 -8.07
CA MET A 252 -3.15 -21.68 -9.09
C MET A 252 -1.64 -21.91 -9.25
N TRP A 253 -0.86 -20.85 -9.45
CA TRP A 253 0.60 -20.95 -9.59
C TRP A 253 1.27 -21.52 -8.34
N MET A 254 0.86 -21.11 -7.16
CA MET A 254 1.41 -21.65 -5.91
C MET A 254 1.12 -23.13 -5.73
N ASN A 255 -0.05 -23.61 -6.18
CA ASN A 255 -0.38 -25.02 -6.15
C ASN A 255 0.44 -25.84 -7.14
N VAL A 256 0.68 -25.33 -8.35
CA VAL A 256 1.55 -25.96 -9.35
C VAL A 256 2.97 -26.10 -8.83
N LEU A 257 3.55 -25.02 -8.28
CA LEU A 257 4.91 -25.02 -7.73
C LEU A 257 5.03 -25.98 -6.55
N LYS A 258 4.03 -26.04 -5.66
CA LYS A 258 4.01 -26.96 -4.54
C LYS A 258 3.93 -28.45 -4.97
N GLY A 259 3.24 -28.70 -6.08
CA GLY A 259 3.19 -30.04 -6.71
C GLY A 259 4.50 -30.45 -7.38
N ALA A 260 5.23 -29.48 -7.96
CA ALA A 260 6.49 -29.70 -8.63
C ALA A 260 7.69 -29.87 -7.66
N CYS A 261 7.57 -29.43 -6.42
CA CYS A 261 8.59 -29.56 -5.37
C CYS A 261 8.44 -30.84 -4.51
N LYS A 262 7.49 -31.71 -4.82
CA LYS A 262 7.31 -33.04 -4.22
C LYS A 262 7.90 -34.10 -5.11
#